data_ba558e4708a0f4f2cfce31dfde618f4d
#
_entry.id   ba558e4708a0f4f2cfce31dfde618f4d
#
_cell.length_a   1.000
_cell.length_b   1.000
_cell.length_c   1.000
_cell.angle_alpha   90.00
_cell.angle_beta   90.00
_cell.angle_gamma   90.00
#
_symmetry.space_group_name_H-M   'P 1'
#
loop_
_entity.id
_entity.type
_entity.pdbx_description
1 polymer ?
#
loop_
_entity_poly.entity_id
_entity_poly.type
_entity_poly.pdbx_seq_one_letter_code
_entity_poly.pdbx_strand_id
1 'polypeptide(L)'
;MEASAMPNTTKKQDSYGGLYDAENGVMLTGEISQDMLGGYNKTVLQYANKGLAQNMVSQGGGWYDMWNYVNDATGYRVINTGLIPITEKFSINHVLTWGSADDITDYTDKTRMLSLVARGQYQFTDYVRLIGEVGGFYQKDSYNNGTSYKQAGEKYTIALGLADGPDFMSRPELRIFASYLNDSEDGKPFEDQTANNTWNFGVQVEAWW
;
A
#
# COMPACT_ATOMS: atom_id res chain seq x y z
N MET A 1 9.35 2.96 18.33
CA MET A 1 10.44 2.96 17.34
C MET A 1 10.85 1.52 17.10
N GLU A 2 10.95 1.11 15.85
CA GLU A 2 11.34 -0.24 15.45
C GLU A 2 12.51 -0.16 14.47
N ALA A 3 13.43 -1.12 14.54
CA ALA A 3 14.53 -1.25 13.60
C ALA A 3 14.60 -2.70 13.11
N SER A 4 14.68 -2.87 11.79
CA SER A 4 14.89 -4.16 11.15
C SER A 4 16.22 -4.13 10.39
N ALA A 5 16.93 -5.25 10.39
CA ALA A 5 18.19 -5.39 9.69
C ALA A 5 18.16 -6.63 8.78
N MET A 6 18.70 -6.48 7.59
CA MET A 6 18.97 -7.57 6.65
C MET A 6 20.46 -7.92 6.73
N PRO A 7 20.82 -9.18 7.04
CA PRO A 7 22.21 -9.58 7.04
C PRO A 7 22.77 -9.61 5.61
N ASN A 8 24.08 -9.48 5.53
CA ASN A 8 24.84 -9.64 4.31
C ASN A 8 24.58 -11.02 3.67
N THR A 9 24.35 -11.06 2.37
CA THR A 9 24.20 -12.32 1.64
C THR A 9 25.58 -12.90 1.30
N THR A 10 25.72 -14.21 1.43
CA THR A 10 26.91 -14.91 0.93
C THR A 10 26.93 -14.83 -0.59
N LYS A 11 28.09 -14.47 -1.16
CA LYS A 11 28.30 -14.45 -2.63
C LYS A 11 27.88 -15.77 -3.24
N LYS A 12 26.76 -15.79 -3.93
CA LYS A 12 26.30 -16.91 -4.73
C LYS A 12 26.02 -16.41 -6.15
N GLN A 13 26.53 -17.13 -7.10
CA GLN A 13 26.19 -16.93 -8.50
C GLN A 13 24.92 -17.75 -8.80
N ASP A 14 23.93 -17.11 -9.41
CA ASP A 14 22.78 -17.83 -9.92
C ASP A 14 23.12 -18.60 -11.21
N SER A 15 22.14 -19.37 -11.74
CA SER A 15 22.28 -20.13 -12.98
C SER A 15 22.46 -19.25 -14.24
N TYR A 16 22.27 -17.92 -14.11
CA TYR A 16 22.40 -16.94 -15.20
C TYR A 16 23.62 -16.02 -15.04
N GLY A 17 24.46 -16.25 -14.03
CA GLY A 17 25.68 -15.49 -13.82
C GLY A 17 25.52 -14.23 -12.92
N GLY A 18 24.33 -13.99 -12.39
CA GLY A 18 24.07 -12.90 -11.45
C GLY A 18 24.68 -13.16 -10.07
N LEU A 19 25.14 -12.11 -9.40
CA LEU A 19 25.76 -12.20 -8.07
C LEU A 19 24.79 -11.76 -6.98
N TYR A 20 24.40 -12.69 -6.11
CA TYR A 20 23.78 -12.37 -4.83
C TYR A 20 24.89 -11.85 -3.88
N ASP A 21 25.03 -10.54 -3.78
CA ASP A 21 26.05 -9.88 -2.97
C ASP A 21 25.53 -8.55 -2.39
N ALA A 22 24.27 -8.56 -1.91
CA ALA A 22 23.73 -7.41 -1.22
C ALA A 22 24.40 -7.23 0.15
N GLU A 23 24.78 -6.00 0.45
CA GLU A 23 25.34 -5.64 1.76
C GLU A 23 24.25 -5.58 2.85
N ASN A 24 24.66 -5.48 4.12
CA ASN A 24 23.74 -5.33 5.23
C ASN A 24 22.83 -4.13 5.06
N GLY A 25 21.50 -4.36 4.97
CA GLY A 25 20.48 -3.35 4.92
C GLY A 25 19.89 -3.05 6.30
N VAL A 26 19.41 -1.82 6.46
CA VAL A 26 18.74 -1.35 7.68
C VAL A 26 17.41 -0.70 7.31
N MET A 27 16.37 -0.97 8.09
CA MET A 27 15.10 -0.24 8.03
C MET A 27 14.78 0.31 9.42
N LEU A 28 14.45 1.59 9.47
CA LEU A 28 14.04 2.31 10.67
C LEU A 28 12.57 2.73 10.53
N THR A 29 11.79 2.50 11.57
CA THR A 29 10.38 2.89 11.63
C THR A 29 10.14 3.71 12.89
N GLY A 30 9.58 4.90 12.71
CA GLY A 30 9.04 5.74 13.78
C GLY A 30 7.52 5.87 13.62
N GLU A 31 6.78 5.71 14.70
CA GLU A 31 5.34 5.81 14.73
C GLU A 31 4.89 6.82 15.80
N ILE A 32 3.94 7.67 15.43
CA ILE A 32 3.23 8.58 16.32
C ILE A 32 1.74 8.26 16.19
N SER A 33 1.11 7.91 17.32
CA SER A 33 -0.33 7.69 17.41
C SER A 33 -0.93 8.70 18.39
N GLN A 34 -2.05 9.28 18.02
CA GLN A 34 -2.74 10.29 18.84
C GLN A 34 -4.26 10.18 18.70
N ASP A 35 -4.97 10.46 19.76
CA ASP A 35 -6.41 10.62 19.69
C ASP A 35 -6.73 11.94 18.98
N MET A 36 -7.66 11.89 18.04
CA MET A 36 -8.01 13.04 17.22
C MET A 36 -9.48 12.98 16.78
N LEU A 37 -10.21 14.08 16.97
CA LEU A 37 -11.61 14.24 16.52
C LEU A 37 -12.54 13.11 16.99
N GLY A 38 -12.34 12.58 18.19
CA GLY A 38 -13.12 11.47 18.74
C GLY A 38 -12.75 10.07 18.19
N GLY A 39 -11.79 9.99 17.32
CA GLY A 39 -11.17 8.77 16.81
C GLY A 39 -9.67 8.77 17.04
N TYR A 40 -8.90 8.29 16.08
CA TYR A 40 -7.43 8.28 16.17
C TYR A 40 -6.79 8.69 14.85
N ASN A 41 -5.57 9.17 14.94
CA ASN A 41 -4.66 9.36 13.81
C ASN A 41 -3.30 8.76 14.13
N LYS A 42 -2.72 8.06 13.16
CA LYS A 42 -1.41 7.43 13.25
C LYS A 42 -0.56 7.87 12.06
N THR A 43 0.65 8.35 12.33
CA THR A 43 1.64 8.68 11.32
C THR A 43 2.86 7.80 11.50
N VAL A 44 3.27 7.13 10.43
CA VAL A 44 4.46 6.27 10.39
C VAL A 44 5.46 6.88 9.42
N LEU A 45 6.70 7.03 9.89
CA LEU A 45 7.84 7.46 9.09
C LEU A 45 8.81 6.29 8.98
N GLN A 46 9.22 5.96 7.77
CA GLN A 46 10.15 4.87 7.51
C GLN A 46 11.30 5.33 6.63
N TYR A 47 12.46 4.80 6.94
CA TYR A 47 13.67 4.87 6.12
C TYR A 47 14.21 3.46 5.95
N ALA A 48 14.68 3.13 4.76
CA ALA A 48 15.39 1.90 4.50
C ALA A 48 16.52 2.12 3.50
N ASN A 49 17.53 1.26 3.56
CA ASN A 49 18.60 1.26 2.59
C ASN A 49 18.87 -0.14 2.03
N LYS A 50 19.66 -0.18 0.98
CA LYS A 50 20.13 -1.40 0.31
C LYS A 50 18.95 -2.31 -0.07
N GLY A 51 19.04 -3.61 0.11
CA GLY A 51 17.99 -4.56 -0.26
C GLY A 51 16.63 -4.33 0.41
N LEU A 52 16.55 -3.50 1.44
CA LEU A 52 15.27 -3.11 2.09
C LEU A 52 14.63 -1.86 1.50
N ALA A 53 15.36 -1.06 0.68
CA ALA A 53 14.87 0.22 0.15
C ALA A 53 13.61 0.08 -0.69
N GLN A 54 13.48 -0.98 -1.46
CA GLN A 54 12.32 -1.25 -2.31
C GLN A 54 11.01 -1.35 -1.53
N ASN A 55 11.05 -1.74 -0.23
CA ASN A 55 9.86 -1.77 0.62
C ASN A 55 9.21 -0.38 0.78
N MET A 56 9.95 0.69 0.56
CA MET A 56 9.45 2.05 0.71
C MET A 56 8.49 2.47 -0.41
N VAL A 57 8.55 1.79 -1.55
CA VAL A 57 7.71 2.05 -2.73
C VAL A 57 6.85 0.87 -3.14
N SER A 58 6.85 -0.23 -2.39
CA SER A 58 5.96 -1.37 -2.62
C SER A 58 4.73 -1.29 -1.73
N GLN A 59 3.57 -1.62 -2.30
CA GLN A 59 2.31 -1.69 -1.57
C GLN A 59 2.10 -3.10 -1.03
N GLY A 60 2.54 -3.32 0.20
CA GLY A 60 2.40 -4.60 0.89
C GLY A 60 3.60 -5.53 0.70
N GLY A 61 3.81 -6.36 1.70
CA GLY A 61 4.90 -7.32 1.74
C GLY A 61 6.22 -6.72 2.23
N GLY A 62 6.83 -7.37 3.18
CA GLY A 62 8.19 -7.11 3.59
C GLY A 62 9.09 -8.12 2.90
N TRP A 63 9.72 -7.74 1.82
CA TRP A 63 10.75 -8.53 1.19
C TRP A 63 12.01 -7.70 0.99
N TYR A 64 13.11 -8.32 0.70
CA TYR A 64 14.37 -7.65 0.45
C TYR A 64 15.01 -8.20 -0.82
N ASP A 65 15.74 -7.34 -1.51
CA ASP A 65 16.51 -7.72 -2.66
C ASP A 65 17.90 -8.17 -2.24
N MET A 66 18.41 -9.23 -2.85
CA MET A 66 19.71 -9.84 -2.53
C MET A 66 20.81 -9.53 -3.56
N TRP A 67 20.49 -8.79 -4.59
CA TRP A 67 21.41 -8.47 -5.66
C TRP A 67 22.35 -7.31 -5.29
N ASN A 68 23.54 -7.29 -5.84
CA ASN A 68 24.54 -6.27 -5.55
C ASN A 68 24.17 -4.87 -6.05
N TYR A 69 23.31 -4.75 -7.05
CA TYR A 69 22.87 -3.43 -7.58
C TYR A 69 22.10 -2.60 -6.55
N VAL A 70 21.53 -3.21 -5.50
CA VAL A 70 20.81 -2.47 -4.43
C VAL A 70 21.75 -1.90 -3.36
N ASN A 71 23.07 -2.06 -3.46
CA ASN A 71 24.00 -1.64 -2.40
C ASN A 71 24.03 -0.11 -2.20
N ASP A 72 23.66 0.68 -3.19
CA ASP A 72 23.51 2.12 -3.10
C ASP A 72 22.05 2.57 -2.87
N ALA A 73 21.09 1.63 -2.88
CA ALA A 73 19.68 1.94 -2.79
C ALA A 73 19.30 2.57 -1.45
N THR A 74 18.44 3.58 -1.52
CA THR A 74 17.83 4.24 -0.36
C THR A 74 16.37 4.51 -0.58
N GLY A 75 15.57 4.53 0.48
CA GLY A 75 14.14 4.80 0.37
C GLY A 75 13.53 5.38 1.64
N TYR A 76 12.44 6.10 1.44
CA TYR A 76 11.65 6.75 2.49
C TYR A 76 10.18 6.50 2.25
N ARG A 77 9.41 6.31 3.33
CA ARG A 77 7.96 6.18 3.26
C ARG A 77 7.30 6.93 4.42
N VAL A 78 6.19 7.60 4.09
CA VAL A 78 5.28 8.20 5.05
C VAL A 78 3.93 7.52 4.90
N ILE A 79 3.37 7.03 5.99
CA ILE A 79 2.01 6.50 6.05
C ILE A 79 1.23 7.32 7.07
N ASN A 80 0.06 7.80 6.70
CA ASN A 80 -0.88 8.38 7.63
C ASN A 80 -2.20 7.64 7.54
N THR A 81 -2.73 7.20 8.66
CA THR A 81 -4.02 6.52 8.76
C THR A 81 -4.80 7.00 9.96
N GLY A 82 -6.11 7.03 9.86
CA GLY A 82 -6.94 7.44 10.96
C GLY A 82 -8.39 7.05 10.78
N LEU A 83 -9.12 7.08 11.88
CA LEU A 83 -10.56 6.89 11.96
C LEU A 83 -11.17 8.12 12.60
N ILE A 84 -12.17 8.70 11.95
CA ILE A 84 -12.89 9.88 12.42
C ILE A 84 -14.39 9.52 12.49
N PRO A 85 -14.98 9.38 13.68
CA PRO A 85 -16.43 9.30 13.83
C PRO A 85 -17.03 10.68 13.56
N ILE A 86 -17.86 10.79 12.51
CA ILE A 86 -18.53 12.04 12.15
C ILE A 86 -19.84 12.17 12.91
N THR A 87 -20.54 11.05 13.07
CA THR A 87 -21.75 10.92 13.91
C THR A 87 -21.72 9.58 14.64
N GLU A 88 -22.71 9.31 15.50
CA GLU A 88 -22.86 8.00 16.16
C GLU A 88 -22.99 6.83 15.15
N LYS A 89 -23.45 7.10 13.93
CA LYS A 89 -23.70 6.08 12.91
C LYS A 89 -22.78 6.16 11.68
N PHE A 90 -22.00 7.23 11.55
CA PHE A 90 -21.17 7.45 10.37
C PHE A 90 -19.73 7.75 10.76
N SER A 91 -18.82 6.96 10.25
CA SER A 91 -17.38 7.10 10.45
C SER A 91 -16.63 7.07 9.12
N ILE A 92 -15.50 7.76 9.07
CA ILE A 92 -14.58 7.76 7.93
C ILE A 92 -13.21 7.26 8.40
N ASN A 93 -12.67 6.29 7.69
CA ASN A 93 -11.28 5.87 7.80
C ASN A 93 -10.51 6.33 6.56
N HIS A 94 -9.24 6.70 6.72
CA HIS A 94 -8.36 7.02 5.60
C HIS A 94 -7.00 6.34 5.75
N VAL A 95 -6.35 6.10 4.63
CA VAL A 95 -4.95 5.68 4.53
C VAL A 95 -4.30 6.48 3.40
N LEU A 96 -3.29 7.27 3.74
CA LEU A 96 -2.40 7.95 2.80
C LEU A 96 -1.02 7.29 2.90
N THR A 97 -0.44 6.91 1.77
CA THR A 97 0.92 6.40 1.69
C THR A 97 1.67 7.16 0.61
N TRP A 98 2.81 7.71 0.98
CA TRP A 98 3.78 8.28 0.05
C TRP A 98 5.12 7.58 0.24
N GLY A 99 5.78 7.23 -0.86
CA GLY A 99 7.08 6.58 -0.86
C GLY A 99 7.99 7.12 -1.97
N SER A 100 9.28 7.11 -1.72
CA SER A 100 10.32 7.36 -2.71
C SER A 100 11.50 6.44 -2.44
N ALA A 101 12.03 5.83 -3.48
CA ALA A 101 13.25 5.05 -3.41
C ALA A 101 14.12 5.31 -4.62
N ASP A 102 15.42 5.33 -4.40
CA ASP A 102 16.45 5.55 -5.39
C ASP A 102 17.29 4.27 -5.55
N ASP A 103 17.76 3.98 -6.76
CA ASP A 103 18.71 2.90 -7.10
C ASP A 103 18.25 1.49 -6.68
N ILE A 104 16.94 1.22 -6.74
CA ILE A 104 16.38 -0.07 -6.32
C ILE A 104 16.52 -1.18 -7.37
N THR A 105 16.95 -0.86 -8.57
CA THR A 105 17.35 -1.82 -9.63
C THR A 105 18.53 -1.25 -10.40
N ASP A 106 19.19 -2.08 -11.20
CA ASP A 106 20.32 -1.68 -12.04
C ASP A 106 19.96 -0.70 -13.18
N TYR A 107 18.66 -0.51 -13.46
CA TYR A 107 18.16 0.36 -14.53
C TYR A 107 17.23 1.47 -14.04
N THR A 108 16.82 1.46 -12.78
CA THR A 108 15.87 2.44 -12.23
C THR A 108 16.61 3.43 -11.31
N ASP A 109 16.70 4.68 -11.74
CA ASP A 109 17.26 5.79 -10.97
C ASP A 109 16.36 6.10 -9.76
N LYS A 110 15.04 6.21 -10.00
CA LYS A 110 14.10 6.63 -8.94
C LYS A 110 12.69 6.12 -9.15
N THR A 111 12.11 5.59 -8.08
CA THR A 111 10.66 5.28 -7.98
C THR A 111 9.98 6.19 -6.97
N ARG A 112 8.82 6.72 -7.32
CA ARG A 112 7.95 7.49 -6.44
C ARG A 112 6.54 6.93 -6.48
N MET A 113 5.92 6.83 -5.31
CA MET A 113 4.57 6.30 -5.15
C MET A 113 3.74 7.22 -4.25
N LEU A 114 2.49 7.40 -4.61
CA LEU A 114 1.45 8.01 -3.77
C LEU A 114 0.20 7.15 -3.84
N SER A 115 -0.43 6.89 -2.70
CA SER A 115 -1.72 6.19 -2.62
C SER A 115 -2.58 6.84 -1.55
N LEU A 116 -3.84 7.02 -1.85
CA LEU A 116 -4.85 7.51 -0.91
C LEU A 116 -6.08 6.63 -1.00
N VAL A 117 -6.58 6.18 0.15
CA VAL A 117 -7.87 5.48 0.28
C VAL A 117 -8.68 6.16 1.36
N ALA A 118 -9.96 6.38 1.10
CA ALA A 118 -10.93 6.81 2.08
C ALA A 118 -12.13 5.86 2.06
N ARG A 119 -12.54 5.41 3.26
CA ARG A 119 -13.68 4.52 3.45
C ARG A 119 -14.67 5.15 4.43
N GLY A 120 -15.86 5.45 3.94
CA GLY A 120 -17.01 5.81 4.76
C GLY A 120 -17.81 4.57 5.14
N GLN A 121 -18.30 4.53 6.36
CA GLN A 121 -19.16 3.47 6.87
C GLN A 121 -20.37 4.08 7.58
N TYR A 122 -21.57 3.72 7.12
CA TYR A 122 -22.83 4.09 7.75
C TYR A 122 -23.52 2.88 8.34
N GLN A 123 -23.85 2.94 9.63
CA GLN A 123 -24.51 1.86 10.37
C GLN A 123 -26.03 2.02 10.30
N PHE A 124 -26.72 1.03 9.70
CA PHE A 124 -28.17 0.95 9.78
C PHE A 124 -28.63 0.36 11.12
N THR A 125 -27.94 -0.69 11.57
CA THR A 125 -28.13 -1.36 12.85
C THR A 125 -26.75 -1.70 13.43
N ASP A 126 -26.71 -2.30 14.62
CA ASP A 126 -25.45 -2.76 15.23
C ASP A 126 -24.71 -3.81 14.38
N TYR A 127 -25.40 -4.47 13.46
CA TYR A 127 -24.85 -5.56 12.65
C TYR A 127 -24.77 -5.23 11.16
N VAL A 128 -25.63 -4.33 10.65
CA VAL A 128 -25.75 -4.03 9.22
C VAL A 128 -25.18 -2.66 8.91
N ARG A 129 -24.29 -2.59 7.93
CA ARG A 129 -23.62 -1.36 7.52
C ARG A 129 -23.52 -1.21 6.01
N LEU A 130 -23.58 0.04 5.54
CA LEU A 130 -23.22 0.43 4.19
C LEU A 130 -21.79 0.94 4.20
N ILE A 131 -20.99 0.49 3.25
CA ILE A 131 -19.60 0.88 3.10
C ILE A 131 -19.42 1.51 1.72
N GLY A 132 -18.84 2.71 1.68
CA GLY A 132 -18.36 3.37 0.47
C GLY A 132 -16.85 3.56 0.57
N GLU A 133 -16.11 3.14 -0.45
CA GLU A 133 -14.66 3.32 -0.50
C GLU A 133 -14.25 3.97 -1.81
N VAL A 134 -13.37 4.94 -1.74
CA VAL A 134 -12.69 5.55 -2.88
C VAL A 134 -11.19 5.48 -2.63
N GLY A 135 -10.46 5.04 -3.62
CA GLY A 135 -9.01 4.97 -3.57
C GLY A 135 -8.39 5.33 -4.90
N GLY A 136 -7.17 5.87 -4.84
CA GLY A 136 -6.36 6.14 -6.01
C GLY A 136 -4.88 5.95 -5.70
N PHE A 137 -4.12 5.64 -6.73
CA PHE A 137 -2.68 5.56 -6.64
C PHE A 137 -2.02 6.20 -7.86
N TYR A 138 -0.80 6.62 -7.66
CA TYR A 138 0.12 7.08 -8.70
C TYR A 138 1.51 6.55 -8.39
N GLN A 139 2.17 5.98 -9.41
CA GLN A 139 3.56 5.58 -9.36
C GLN A 139 4.30 6.12 -10.58
N LYS A 140 5.53 6.55 -10.38
CA LYS A 140 6.44 6.95 -11.46
C LYS A 140 7.80 6.30 -11.22
N ASP A 141 8.24 5.53 -12.23
CA ASP A 141 9.58 4.98 -12.32
C ASP A 141 10.37 5.85 -13.31
N SER A 142 11.54 6.34 -12.89
CA SER A 142 12.49 7.07 -13.71
C SER A 142 13.70 6.18 -13.94
N TYR A 143 14.09 6.03 -15.20
CA TYR A 143 15.17 5.12 -15.59
C TYR A 143 16.47 5.87 -15.88
N ASN A 144 17.61 5.18 -15.72
CA ASN A 144 18.95 5.71 -15.93
C ASN A 144 19.18 6.23 -17.37
N ASN A 145 18.38 5.78 -18.34
CA ASN A 145 18.42 6.25 -19.73
C ASN A 145 17.64 7.55 -19.97
N GLY A 146 17.09 8.19 -18.91
CA GLY A 146 16.32 9.43 -18.98
C GLY A 146 14.84 9.25 -19.35
N THR A 147 14.38 8.02 -19.57
CA THR A 147 12.95 7.74 -19.79
C THR A 147 12.21 7.58 -18.46
N SER A 148 10.88 7.53 -18.50
CA SER A 148 10.08 7.24 -17.32
C SER A 148 8.81 6.47 -17.68
N TYR A 149 8.35 5.65 -16.74
CA TYR A 149 7.08 4.94 -16.81
C TYR A 149 6.17 5.40 -15.68
N LYS A 150 4.88 5.55 -15.98
CA LYS A 150 3.87 5.98 -15.01
C LYS A 150 2.76 4.94 -14.93
N GLN A 151 2.22 4.79 -13.73
CA GLN A 151 1.04 4.00 -13.44
C GLN A 151 0.14 4.84 -12.54
N ALA A 152 -1.14 4.90 -12.86
CA ALA A 152 -2.13 5.55 -12.02
C ALA A 152 -3.49 4.88 -12.20
N GLY A 153 -4.29 4.88 -11.16
CA GLY A 153 -5.63 4.33 -11.24
C GLY A 153 -6.46 4.64 -10.02
N GLU A 154 -7.76 4.49 -10.19
CA GLU A 154 -8.76 4.70 -9.16
C GLU A 154 -9.62 3.47 -8.97
N LYS A 155 -10.12 3.32 -7.75
CA LYS A 155 -11.07 2.29 -7.36
C LYS A 155 -12.20 2.92 -6.56
N TYR A 156 -13.41 2.61 -6.94
CA TYR A 156 -14.64 2.99 -6.24
C TYR A 156 -15.36 1.71 -5.83
N THR A 157 -15.72 1.58 -4.56
CA THR A 157 -16.41 0.40 -4.04
C THR A 157 -17.64 0.79 -3.24
N ILE A 158 -18.72 0.08 -3.45
CA ILE A 158 -19.88 0.07 -2.56
C ILE A 158 -20.06 -1.34 -2.02
N ALA A 159 -20.35 -1.47 -0.72
CA ALA A 159 -20.57 -2.76 -0.11
C ALA A 159 -21.65 -2.71 0.97
N LEU A 160 -22.38 -3.82 1.10
CA LEU A 160 -23.22 -4.09 2.26
C LEU A 160 -22.45 -5.06 3.17
N GLY A 161 -22.23 -4.66 4.42
CA GLY A 161 -21.52 -5.43 5.44
C GLY A 161 -22.46 -5.95 6.51
N LEU A 162 -22.21 -7.17 6.94
CA LEU A 162 -22.77 -7.78 8.15
C LEU A 162 -21.61 -8.05 9.10
N ALA A 163 -21.59 -7.41 10.27
CA ALA A 163 -20.49 -7.52 11.24
C ALA A 163 -21.02 -7.89 12.62
N ASP A 164 -20.17 -8.45 13.45
CA ASP A 164 -20.49 -8.81 14.83
C ASP A 164 -20.29 -7.63 15.77
N GLY A 165 -21.09 -6.56 15.58
CA GLY A 165 -21.13 -5.40 16.45
C GLY A 165 -21.04 -4.05 15.72
N PRO A 166 -21.24 -2.93 16.47
CA PRO A 166 -21.37 -1.60 15.89
C PRO A 166 -20.03 -0.93 15.51
N ASP A 167 -18.92 -1.35 16.13
CA ASP A 167 -17.64 -0.66 15.92
C ASP A 167 -17.13 -0.79 14.49
N PHE A 168 -16.42 0.21 14.01
CA PHE A 168 -15.81 0.21 12.67
C PHE A 168 -14.95 -1.04 12.43
N MET A 169 -14.27 -1.51 13.46
CA MET A 169 -13.37 -2.67 13.41
C MET A 169 -14.03 -3.99 13.86
N SER A 170 -15.36 -4.02 14.13
CA SER A 170 -16.03 -5.25 14.54
C SER A 170 -15.89 -6.37 13.54
N ARG A 171 -15.47 -7.54 14.00
CA ARG A 171 -15.29 -8.77 13.23
C ARG A 171 -15.84 -9.97 13.99
N PRO A 172 -16.26 -11.05 13.32
CA PRO A 172 -16.21 -11.23 11.85
C PRO A 172 -17.12 -10.28 11.08
N GLU A 173 -16.72 -9.99 9.84
CA GLU A 173 -17.53 -9.21 8.90
C GLU A 173 -17.66 -9.95 7.57
N LEU A 174 -18.88 -10.08 7.08
CA LEU A 174 -19.23 -10.55 5.74
C LEU A 174 -19.60 -9.34 4.90
N ARG A 175 -18.99 -9.17 3.72
CA ARG A 175 -19.30 -8.10 2.76
C ARG A 175 -19.75 -8.66 1.41
N ILE A 176 -20.79 -8.07 0.86
CA ILE A 176 -21.12 -8.21 -0.57
C ILE A 176 -20.79 -6.88 -1.21
N PHE A 177 -20.00 -6.86 -2.26
CA PHE A 177 -19.49 -5.62 -2.84
C PHE A 177 -19.56 -5.57 -4.36
N ALA A 178 -19.58 -4.34 -4.87
CA ALA A 178 -19.31 -4.00 -6.26
C ALA A 178 -18.20 -2.95 -6.28
N SER A 179 -17.20 -3.15 -7.13
CA SER A 179 -16.10 -2.21 -7.33
C SER A 179 -15.95 -1.86 -8.80
N TYR A 180 -15.75 -0.59 -9.07
CA TYR A 180 -15.32 -0.07 -10.36
C TYR A 180 -13.83 0.28 -10.27
N LEU A 181 -13.03 -0.23 -11.19
CA LEU A 181 -11.60 0.03 -11.30
C LEU A 181 -11.33 0.76 -12.61
N ASN A 182 -10.45 1.75 -12.57
CA ASN A 182 -10.03 2.53 -13.73
C ASN A 182 -8.50 2.69 -13.74
N ASP A 183 -7.88 2.48 -14.90
CA ASP A 183 -6.49 2.84 -15.17
C ASP A 183 -6.46 4.21 -15.84
N SER A 184 -5.83 5.19 -15.21
CA SER A 184 -5.78 6.58 -15.66
C SER A 184 -4.62 6.87 -16.62
N GLU A 185 -3.67 5.94 -16.78
CA GLU A 185 -2.52 6.07 -17.69
C GLU A 185 -2.71 5.34 -19.04
N ASP A 186 -3.93 4.90 -19.33
CA ASP A 186 -4.31 4.26 -20.60
C ASP A 186 -3.55 2.93 -20.89
N GLY A 187 -3.16 2.23 -19.83
CA GLY A 187 -2.39 0.98 -19.89
C GLY A 187 -3.19 -0.23 -20.34
N LYS A 188 -4.52 -0.14 -20.36
CA LYS A 188 -5.46 -1.22 -20.73
C LYS A 188 -5.18 -2.54 -20.00
N PRO A 189 -5.12 -2.56 -18.66
CA PRO A 189 -4.77 -3.77 -17.91
C PRO A 189 -5.92 -4.78 -17.79
N PHE A 190 -7.12 -4.45 -18.26
CA PHE A 190 -8.32 -5.25 -18.12
C PHE A 190 -8.79 -5.83 -19.47
N GLU A 191 -9.64 -6.85 -19.42
CA GLU A 191 -10.28 -7.49 -20.57
C GLU A 191 -9.28 -7.87 -21.69
N ASP A 192 -8.28 -8.67 -21.32
CA ASP A 192 -7.20 -9.12 -22.24
C ASP A 192 -6.45 -7.93 -22.91
N GLN A 193 -6.20 -6.88 -22.11
CA GLN A 193 -5.49 -5.67 -22.53
C GLN A 193 -6.25 -4.82 -23.57
N THR A 194 -7.57 -4.84 -23.51
CA THR A 194 -8.42 -4.04 -24.41
C THR A 194 -9.14 -2.88 -23.71
N ALA A 195 -9.24 -2.92 -22.36
CA ALA A 195 -9.99 -1.94 -21.57
C ALA A 195 -9.15 -1.28 -20.48
N ASN A 196 -9.44 -0.01 -20.20
CA ASN A 196 -8.85 0.78 -19.11
C ASN A 196 -9.65 0.65 -17.81
N ASN A 197 -10.83 0.09 -17.85
CA ASN A 197 -11.71 -0.03 -16.68
C ASN A 197 -12.42 -1.36 -16.65
N THR A 198 -12.86 -1.75 -15.45
CA THR A 198 -13.65 -2.97 -15.25
C THR A 198 -14.50 -2.90 -14.00
N TRP A 199 -15.51 -3.75 -13.94
CA TRP A 199 -16.30 -4.00 -12.74
C TRP A 199 -15.89 -5.31 -12.09
N ASN A 200 -15.80 -5.29 -10.77
CA ASN A 200 -15.57 -6.47 -9.94
C ASN A 200 -16.68 -6.61 -8.90
N PHE A 201 -17.27 -7.79 -8.81
CA PHE A 201 -18.32 -8.12 -7.85
C PHE A 201 -17.85 -9.29 -7.00
N GLY A 202 -18.15 -9.26 -5.72
CA GLY A 202 -17.70 -10.35 -4.87
C GLY A 202 -18.32 -10.38 -3.48
N VAL A 203 -17.93 -11.44 -2.78
CA VAL A 203 -18.20 -11.63 -1.37
C VAL A 203 -16.87 -11.76 -0.66
N GLN A 204 -16.71 -11.07 0.45
CA GLN A 204 -15.52 -11.11 1.30
C GLN A 204 -15.91 -11.43 2.73
N VAL A 205 -15.17 -12.32 3.37
CA VAL A 205 -15.24 -12.57 4.81
C VAL A 205 -13.93 -12.14 5.43
N GLU A 206 -14.01 -11.39 6.52
CA GLU A 206 -12.87 -10.93 7.30
C GLU A 206 -13.07 -11.29 8.76
N ALA A 207 -12.13 -12.01 9.35
CA ALA A 207 -12.14 -12.41 10.74
C ALA A 207 -10.72 -12.38 11.31
N TRP A 208 -10.60 -11.98 12.58
CA TRP A 208 -9.40 -12.14 13.39
C TRP A 208 -9.77 -12.54 14.80
N TRP A 209 -8.92 -13.26 15.48
CA TRP A 209 -9.07 -13.75 16.85
C TRP A 209 -7.74 -13.62 17.59
#